data_a409eb618aefb52136d86fad2efec857
#
_entry.id   a409eb618aefb52136d86fad2efec857
#
_cell.length_a   1.000
_cell.length_b   1.000
_cell.length_c   1.000
_cell.angle_alpha   90.00
_cell.angle_beta   90.00
_cell.angle_gamma   90.00
#
_symmetry.space_group_name_H-M   'P 1'
#
loop_
_entity.id
_entity.type
_entity.pdbx_description
1 polymer ?
#
loop_
_entity_poly.entity_id
_entity_poly.type
_entity_poly.pdbx_seq_one_letter_code
_entity_poly.pdbx_strand_id
1 'polypeptide(L)'
;MKYDVISADSHIDLIWLPPDVFTANAGAVLRDRMPYVTEGPRGKEWVTKSGASFGLMNGMGSAGRLYEPGKIHRSDRMASEGVYEDGKKGIRRMTEPELRIKDQDRDGVQAEVLYGILGATSRINDDEAANEMLRIYNEWLAGFCNTHPDRFAGLACIPNHDIDAAVGEIERVARRGAVRGVEISRRHDMARLWDPWWEPVWSAIAATGLPLHFHTIGGGNRPDLSKLAPKTALAARAAGITNFQMVMSDVLLSMIFSGVLERHPTLKVVIGEAGIGWIPYVLNRMDAEWEDQFKELDLKMPPSQYWRRQCYATYQTDPIGTKLVDDIGEDNVMWASDFPHPDGIWPDSQEYIQRELGHLPEAKRRKIVCDNAAKLYRFVN
;
A
#
# COMPACT_ATOMS: atom_id res chain seq x y z
N MET A 1 -19.06 -7.53 -14.49
CA MET A 1 -19.71 -7.17 -13.19
C MET A 1 -19.96 -5.67 -13.17
N LYS A 2 -21.06 -5.17 -12.62
CA LYS A 2 -21.23 -3.73 -12.41
C LYS A 2 -20.58 -3.34 -11.10
N TYR A 3 -19.65 -2.40 -11.13
CA TYR A 3 -19.00 -1.87 -9.92
C TYR A 3 -19.68 -0.56 -9.51
N ASP A 4 -19.96 -0.44 -8.23
CA ASP A 4 -20.44 0.80 -7.60
C ASP A 4 -19.39 1.33 -6.60
N VAL A 5 -18.65 0.44 -5.90
CA VAL A 5 -17.55 0.78 -4.97
C VAL A 5 -16.38 -0.17 -5.17
N ILE A 6 -15.20 0.39 -5.36
CA ILE A 6 -13.93 -0.32 -5.43
C ILE A 6 -13.00 0.24 -4.36
N SER A 7 -12.50 -0.59 -3.47
CA SER A 7 -11.43 -0.20 -2.54
C SER A 7 -10.10 -0.17 -3.28
N ALA A 8 -9.53 1.02 -3.46
CA ALA A 8 -8.25 1.19 -4.14
C ALA A 8 -7.03 0.92 -3.24
N ASP A 9 -7.27 0.53 -1.99
CA ASP A 9 -6.25 0.22 -1.00
C ASP A 9 -6.83 -0.76 0.02
N SER A 10 -6.35 -1.98 -0.02
CA SER A 10 -6.63 -3.08 0.89
C SER A 10 -5.39 -3.96 0.96
N HIS A 11 -5.28 -4.85 1.95
CA HIS A 11 -4.01 -5.50 2.23
C HIS A 11 -4.10 -7.02 2.36
N ILE A 12 -3.02 -7.69 1.96
CA ILE A 12 -2.67 -9.04 2.38
C ILE A 12 -1.22 -9.01 2.89
N ASP A 13 -1.06 -8.72 4.18
CA ASP A 13 0.23 -8.70 4.83
C ASP A 13 0.81 -10.09 5.06
N LEU A 14 2.12 -10.15 5.28
CA LEU A 14 2.84 -11.38 5.58
C LEU A 14 2.18 -12.22 6.68
N ILE A 15 1.70 -11.56 7.73
CA ILE A 15 1.13 -12.24 8.91
C ILE A 15 -0.16 -13.03 8.63
N TRP A 16 -0.84 -12.74 7.52
CA TRP A 16 -2.07 -13.42 7.11
C TRP A 16 -1.83 -14.60 6.14
N LEU A 17 -0.61 -14.72 5.59
CA LEU A 17 -0.27 -15.72 4.60
C LEU A 17 -0.33 -17.15 5.15
N PRO A 18 -0.46 -18.16 4.29
CA PRO A 18 -0.29 -19.55 4.68
C PRO A 18 1.07 -19.76 5.37
N PRO A 19 1.12 -20.50 6.50
CA PRO A 19 2.32 -20.56 7.37
C PRO A 19 3.56 -21.16 6.72
N ASP A 20 3.38 -21.91 5.64
CA ASP A 20 4.44 -22.59 4.90
C ASP A 20 4.76 -21.96 3.54
N VAL A 21 4.08 -20.86 3.17
CA VAL A 21 4.16 -20.25 1.82
C VAL A 21 5.59 -19.99 1.36
N PHE A 22 6.45 -19.48 2.23
CA PHE A 22 7.83 -19.19 1.89
C PHE A 22 8.72 -20.44 1.89
N THR A 23 8.64 -21.24 2.93
CA THR A 23 9.47 -22.44 3.08
C THR A 23 9.13 -23.56 2.09
N ALA A 24 7.86 -23.68 1.70
CA ALA A 24 7.43 -24.65 0.71
C ALA A 24 7.84 -24.28 -0.72
N ASN A 25 7.95 -22.99 -1.04
CA ASN A 25 8.17 -22.47 -2.41
C ASN A 25 9.58 -21.94 -2.65
N ALA A 26 10.44 -21.85 -1.64
CA ALA A 26 11.82 -21.44 -1.81
C ALA A 26 12.69 -22.60 -2.34
N GLY A 27 13.68 -22.24 -3.17
CA GLY A 27 14.72 -23.17 -3.57
C GLY A 27 15.48 -23.76 -2.38
N ALA A 28 16.07 -24.95 -2.52
CA ALA A 28 16.71 -25.69 -1.43
C ALA A 28 17.75 -24.86 -0.65
N VAL A 29 18.50 -24.00 -1.36
CA VAL A 29 19.56 -23.15 -0.76
C VAL A 29 18.98 -22.03 0.11
N LEU A 30 17.82 -21.49 -0.26
CA LEU A 30 17.22 -20.34 0.40
C LEU A 30 16.16 -20.72 1.43
N ARG A 31 15.67 -21.95 1.41
CA ARG A 31 14.57 -22.41 2.26
C ARG A 31 14.79 -22.13 3.75
N ASP A 32 16.00 -22.39 4.24
CA ASP A 32 16.36 -22.19 5.65
C ASP A 32 16.52 -20.72 6.05
N ARG A 33 16.54 -19.82 5.05
CA ARG A 33 16.65 -18.35 5.23
C ARG A 33 15.28 -17.67 5.17
N MET A 34 14.23 -18.41 4.77
CA MET A 34 12.87 -17.89 4.61
C MET A 34 12.15 -17.71 5.94
N PRO A 35 11.16 -16.77 5.98
CA PRO A 35 10.23 -16.68 7.10
C PRO A 35 9.44 -17.98 7.29
N TYR A 36 9.22 -18.34 8.55
CA TYR A 36 8.39 -19.47 8.96
C TYR A 36 7.63 -19.16 10.24
N VAL A 37 6.59 -19.95 10.53
CA VAL A 37 5.78 -19.81 11.73
C VAL A 37 6.27 -20.73 12.83
N THR A 38 6.40 -20.19 14.05
CA THR A 38 6.75 -20.96 15.25
C THR A 38 5.86 -20.59 16.44
N GLU A 39 5.81 -21.42 17.47
CA GLU A 39 5.13 -21.09 18.71
C GLU A 39 5.98 -20.08 19.51
N GLY A 40 5.36 -18.98 19.91
CA GLY A 40 5.94 -17.94 20.75
C GLY A 40 5.15 -17.74 22.04
N PRO A 41 5.63 -16.89 22.96
CA PRO A 41 4.98 -16.66 24.26
C PRO A 41 3.55 -16.12 24.19
N ARG A 42 3.17 -15.51 23.06
CA ARG A 42 1.86 -14.88 22.85
C ARG A 42 1.02 -15.56 21.76
N GLY A 43 1.47 -16.72 21.28
CA GLY A 43 0.86 -17.47 20.19
C GLY A 43 1.82 -17.67 19.02
N LYS A 44 1.30 -18.20 17.91
CA LYS A 44 2.09 -18.40 16.69
C LYS A 44 2.61 -17.08 16.14
N GLU A 45 3.89 -17.04 15.81
CA GLU A 45 4.55 -15.85 15.26
C GLU A 45 5.43 -16.17 14.05
N TRP A 46 5.56 -15.20 13.16
CA TRP A 46 6.41 -15.27 12.00
C TRP A 46 7.83 -14.80 12.35
N VAL A 47 8.82 -15.64 12.08
CA VAL A 47 10.24 -15.38 12.37
C VAL A 47 11.13 -15.90 11.24
N THR A 48 12.42 -15.52 11.27
CA THR A 48 13.48 -16.18 10.51
C THR A 48 14.47 -16.86 11.44
N LYS A 49 15.25 -17.82 10.94
CA LYS A 49 16.36 -18.43 11.69
C LYS A 49 17.44 -17.40 12.06
N SER A 50 17.57 -16.31 11.31
CA SER A 50 18.48 -15.20 11.60
C SER A 50 18.00 -14.24 12.70
N GLY A 51 16.78 -14.47 13.26
CA GLY A 51 16.24 -13.69 14.38
C GLY A 51 15.34 -12.52 14.00
N ALA A 52 14.98 -12.35 12.74
CA ALA A 52 13.95 -11.37 12.36
C ALA A 52 12.57 -11.84 12.87
N SER A 53 11.75 -10.91 13.36
CA SER A 53 10.36 -11.16 13.77
C SER A 53 9.42 -10.27 12.95
N PHE A 54 8.30 -10.84 12.47
CA PHE A 54 7.27 -10.12 11.73
C PHE A 54 5.97 -9.96 12.52
N GLY A 55 5.92 -10.52 13.74
CA GLY A 55 4.78 -10.45 14.64
C GLY A 55 3.89 -11.68 14.63
N LEU A 56 2.77 -11.59 15.33
CA LEU A 56 1.83 -12.69 15.51
C LEU A 56 1.15 -13.05 14.18
N MET A 57 1.09 -14.33 13.90
CA MET A 57 0.27 -14.85 12.80
C MET A 57 -1.20 -14.48 13.06
N ASN A 58 -1.87 -13.96 12.06
CA ASN A 58 -3.24 -13.43 12.14
C ASN A 58 -3.42 -12.32 13.21
N GLY A 59 -2.35 -11.60 13.51
CA GLY A 59 -2.37 -10.47 14.44
C GLY A 59 -2.97 -9.20 13.80
N MET A 60 -2.85 -8.07 14.47
CA MET A 60 -3.41 -6.80 14.06
C MET A 60 -2.41 -5.95 13.28
N GLY A 61 -2.81 -5.49 12.09
CA GLY A 61 -2.02 -4.63 11.19
C GLY A 61 -0.77 -5.32 10.67
N SER A 62 -0.03 -4.68 9.78
CA SER A 62 1.16 -5.23 9.11
C SER A 62 2.28 -5.70 10.04
N ALA A 63 2.29 -5.24 11.30
CA ALA A 63 3.25 -5.63 12.31
C ALA A 63 2.83 -6.84 13.16
N GLY A 64 1.67 -7.46 12.90
CA GLY A 64 1.19 -8.61 13.66
C GLY A 64 1.07 -8.34 15.15
N ARG A 65 0.52 -7.21 15.55
CA ARG A 65 0.34 -6.86 16.96
C ARG A 65 -0.78 -7.69 17.60
N LEU A 66 -0.69 -7.88 18.91
CA LEU A 66 -1.81 -8.43 19.66
C LEU A 66 -2.97 -7.43 19.65
N TYR A 67 -4.17 -7.93 19.34
CA TYR A 67 -5.38 -7.12 19.52
C TYR A 67 -5.72 -7.01 21.00
N GLU A 68 -5.93 -5.78 21.46
CA GLU A 68 -6.36 -5.46 22.84
C GLU A 68 -7.66 -4.66 22.77
N PRO A 69 -8.77 -5.17 23.35
CA PRO A 69 -10.05 -4.47 23.35
C PRO A 69 -9.96 -3.06 23.97
N GLY A 70 -10.66 -2.10 23.34
CA GLY A 70 -10.74 -0.72 23.82
C GLY A 70 -9.51 0.15 23.56
N LYS A 71 -8.47 -0.37 22.88
CA LYS A 71 -7.27 0.42 22.54
C LYS A 71 -7.38 1.18 21.22
N ILE A 72 -8.04 0.58 20.23
CA ILE A 72 -8.23 1.17 18.90
C ILE A 72 -9.67 0.89 18.48
N HIS A 73 -10.53 1.90 18.47
CA HIS A 73 -11.97 1.74 18.21
C HIS A 73 -12.29 1.07 16.88
N ARG A 74 -11.55 1.40 15.81
CA ARG A 74 -11.74 0.75 14.50
C ARG A 74 -11.38 -0.74 14.54
N SER A 75 -10.34 -1.11 15.28
CA SER A 75 -10.02 -2.53 15.51
C SER A 75 -11.07 -3.24 16.35
N ASP A 76 -11.73 -2.54 17.29
CA ASP A 76 -12.85 -3.10 18.06
C ASP A 76 -14.04 -3.40 17.14
N ARG A 77 -14.29 -2.60 16.10
CA ARG A 77 -15.29 -2.89 15.06
C ARG A 77 -14.96 -4.18 14.30
N MET A 78 -13.71 -4.34 13.82
CA MET A 78 -13.27 -5.59 13.18
C MET A 78 -13.37 -6.79 14.12
N ALA A 79 -13.03 -6.61 15.39
CA ALA A 79 -13.14 -7.66 16.41
C ALA A 79 -14.58 -8.11 16.63
N SER A 80 -15.56 -7.17 16.65
CA SER A 80 -16.98 -7.49 16.79
C SER A 80 -17.51 -8.34 15.64
N GLU A 81 -16.85 -8.29 14.48
CA GLU A 81 -17.14 -9.11 13.31
C GLU A 81 -16.36 -10.45 13.28
N GLY A 82 -15.66 -10.76 14.37
CA GLY A 82 -14.99 -12.05 14.56
C GLY A 82 -13.62 -12.17 13.87
N VAL A 83 -13.08 -11.12 13.24
CA VAL A 83 -11.83 -11.19 12.45
C VAL A 83 -10.68 -11.84 13.23
N TYR A 84 -10.42 -11.38 14.45
CA TYR A 84 -9.30 -11.88 15.24
C TYR A 84 -9.58 -13.25 15.90
N GLU A 85 -10.85 -13.55 16.24
CA GLU A 85 -11.25 -14.85 16.76
C GLU A 85 -11.18 -15.93 15.68
N ASP A 86 -11.59 -15.63 14.48
CA ASP A 86 -11.45 -16.54 13.33
C ASP A 86 -9.97 -16.83 13.05
N GLY A 87 -9.11 -15.81 13.10
CA GLY A 87 -7.67 -15.99 12.95
C GLY A 87 -7.08 -16.93 14.01
N LYS A 88 -7.50 -16.81 15.29
CA LYS A 88 -7.08 -17.74 16.37
C LYS A 88 -7.54 -19.18 16.12
N LYS A 89 -8.70 -19.37 15.51
CA LYS A 89 -9.24 -20.67 15.11
C LYS A 89 -8.59 -21.23 13.84
N GLY A 90 -7.69 -20.49 13.20
CA GLY A 90 -7.04 -20.88 11.95
C GLY A 90 -7.90 -20.65 10.71
N ILE A 91 -9.00 -19.93 10.81
CA ILE A 91 -9.83 -19.51 9.68
C ILE A 91 -9.13 -18.32 8.98
N ARG A 92 -8.73 -18.49 7.73
CA ARG A 92 -7.90 -17.53 7.00
C ARG A 92 -8.75 -16.58 6.14
N ARG A 93 -9.58 -15.77 6.77
CA ARG A 93 -10.50 -14.83 6.07
C ARG A 93 -9.78 -13.95 5.05
N MET A 94 -8.55 -13.52 5.32
CA MET A 94 -7.79 -12.61 4.46
C MET A 94 -7.24 -13.29 3.21
N THR A 95 -6.98 -14.60 3.26
CA THR A 95 -6.27 -15.37 2.24
C THR A 95 -7.04 -16.56 1.69
N GLU A 96 -8.29 -16.73 2.09
CA GLU A 96 -9.26 -17.62 1.46
C GLU A 96 -10.20 -16.75 0.58
N PRO A 97 -10.13 -16.84 -0.77
CA PRO A 97 -10.85 -15.93 -1.67
C PRO A 97 -12.34 -15.80 -1.37
N GLU A 98 -13.01 -16.92 -1.15
CA GLU A 98 -14.46 -16.96 -0.87
C GLU A 98 -14.84 -16.29 0.46
N LEU A 99 -13.96 -16.36 1.47
CA LEU A 99 -14.19 -15.70 2.75
C LEU A 99 -13.94 -14.20 2.62
N ARG A 100 -12.90 -13.82 1.89
CA ARG A 100 -12.61 -12.40 1.65
C ARG A 100 -13.72 -11.72 0.84
N ILE A 101 -14.27 -12.40 -0.16
CA ILE A 101 -15.43 -11.91 -0.93
C ILE A 101 -16.64 -11.67 -0.03
N LYS A 102 -16.90 -12.55 0.95
CA LYS A 102 -17.98 -12.32 1.92
C LYS A 102 -17.76 -11.06 2.76
N ASP A 103 -16.51 -10.78 3.13
CA ASP A 103 -16.16 -9.55 3.85
C ASP A 103 -16.31 -8.30 2.98
N GLN A 104 -15.95 -8.37 1.68
CA GLN A 104 -16.21 -7.31 0.71
C GLN A 104 -17.71 -7.07 0.54
N ASP A 105 -18.47 -8.13 0.25
CA ASP A 105 -19.91 -8.04 0.01
C ASP A 105 -20.66 -7.47 1.21
N ARG A 106 -20.24 -7.84 2.43
CA ARG A 106 -20.76 -7.29 3.67
C ARG A 106 -20.57 -5.78 3.78
N ASP A 107 -19.42 -5.30 3.35
CA ASP A 107 -19.04 -3.89 3.40
C ASP A 107 -19.53 -3.09 2.17
N GLY A 108 -20.19 -3.76 1.22
CA GLY A 108 -20.70 -3.17 -0.02
C GLY A 108 -19.58 -2.78 -1.00
N VAL A 109 -18.43 -3.47 -0.94
CA VAL A 109 -17.29 -3.31 -1.83
C VAL A 109 -17.28 -4.43 -2.88
N GLN A 110 -17.24 -4.09 -4.17
CA GLN A 110 -17.31 -5.08 -5.24
C GLN A 110 -15.92 -5.54 -5.73
N ALA A 111 -14.86 -4.73 -5.52
CA ALA A 111 -13.51 -5.13 -5.86
C ALA A 111 -12.48 -4.42 -4.98
N GLU A 112 -11.28 -5.00 -4.88
CA GLU A 112 -10.17 -4.47 -4.10
C GLU A 112 -8.87 -4.45 -4.88
N VAL A 113 -8.06 -3.42 -4.62
CA VAL A 113 -6.64 -3.37 -4.96
C VAL A 113 -5.85 -3.85 -3.74
N LEU A 114 -5.04 -4.89 -3.92
CA LEU A 114 -4.36 -5.58 -2.84
C LEU A 114 -2.88 -5.21 -2.80
N TYR A 115 -2.53 -4.40 -1.81
CA TYR A 115 -1.15 -4.10 -1.44
C TYR A 115 -0.49 -5.30 -0.76
N GLY A 116 0.82 -5.35 -0.87
CA GLY A 116 1.64 -6.47 -0.50
C GLY A 116 2.15 -6.47 0.92
N ILE A 117 3.28 -7.11 1.10
CA ILE A 117 3.91 -7.38 2.41
C ILE A 117 4.67 -6.18 2.99
N LEU A 118 4.21 -5.00 2.70
CA LEU A 118 4.58 -3.66 3.21
C LEU A 118 5.87 -3.58 4.04
N GLY A 119 7.01 -3.53 3.35
CA GLY A 119 8.30 -3.34 4.01
C GLY A 119 8.75 -4.49 4.92
N ALA A 120 8.11 -5.67 4.86
CA ALA A 120 8.53 -6.83 5.64
C ALA A 120 9.98 -7.23 5.33
N THR A 121 10.40 -7.10 4.08
CA THR A 121 11.79 -7.41 3.67
C THR A 121 12.83 -6.52 4.35
N SER A 122 12.48 -5.32 4.79
CA SER A 122 13.39 -4.44 5.54
C SER A 122 13.82 -5.01 6.92
N ARG A 123 13.14 -6.06 7.37
CA ARG A 123 13.47 -6.78 8.62
C ARG A 123 14.46 -7.91 8.39
N ILE A 124 14.71 -8.27 7.11
CA ILE A 124 15.66 -9.32 6.73
C ILE A 124 16.96 -8.62 6.32
N ASN A 125 18.03 -8.90 7.03
CA ASN A 125 19.37 -8.40 6.67
C ASN A 125 20.06 -9.40 5.74
N ASP A 126 19.41 -9.70 4.60
CA ASP A 126 19.80 -10.71 3.62
C ASP A 126 19.06 -10.43 2.31
N ASP A 127 19.73 -9.76 1.38
CA ASP A 127 19.14 -9.26 0.15
C ASP A 127 18.66 -10.38 -0.79
N GLU A 128 19.41 -11.49 -0.86
CA GLU A 128 19.01 -12.64 -1.69
C GLU A 128 17.73 -13.31 -1.14
N ALA A 129 17.66 -13.49 0.18
CA ALA A 129 16.47 -14.01 0.85
C ALA A 129 15.28 -13.04 0.71
N ALA A 130 15.52 -11.73 0.78
CA ALA A 130 14.50 -10.71 0.59
C ALA A 130 13.92 -10.75 -0.84
N ASN A 131 14.77 -10.87 -1.86
CA ASN A 131 14.34 -11.00 -3.26
C ASN A 131 13.51 -12.27 -3.49
N GLU A 132 13.96 -13.40 -2.95
CA GLU A 132 13.20 -14.66 -3.06
C GLU A 132 11.86 -14.60 -2.33
N MET A 133 11.81 -13.96 -1.17
CA MET A 133 10.57 -13.72 -0.43
C MET A 133 9.57 -12.90 -1.25
N LEU A 134 10.01 -11.82 -1.90
CA LEU A 134 9.15 -11.01 -2.79
C LEU A 134 8.67 -11.82 -3.98
N ARG A 135 9.55 -12.59 -4.63
CA ARG A 135 9.19 -13.45 -5.75
C ARG A 135 8.10 -14.46 -5.38
N ILE A 136 8.26 -15.14 -4.23
CA ILE A 136 7.29 -16.12 -3.73
C ILE A 136 5.96 -15.44 -3.41
N TYR A 137 6.00 -14.29 -2.74
CA TYR A 137 4.81 -13.51 -2.45
C TYR A 137 4.06 -13.11 -3.73
N ASN A 138 4.76 -12.57 -4.71
CA ASN A 138 4.16 -12.14 -5.98
C ASN A 138 3.51 -13.30 -6.75
N GLU A 139 4.12 -14.50 -6.72
CA GLU A 139 3.52 -15.70 -7.30
C GLU A 139 2.24 -16.11 -6.57
N TRP A 140 2.29 -16.12 -5.25
CA TRP A 140 1.14 -16.45 -4.43
C TRP A 140 -0.01 -15.44 -4.65
N LEU A 141 0.30 -14.14 -4.62
CA LEU A 141 -0.68 -13.06 -4.84
C LEU A 141 -1.33 -13.17 -6.23
N ALA A 142 -0.52 -13.41 -7.26
CA ALA A 142 -1.01 -13.61 -8.62
C ALA A 142 -1.98 -14.81 -8.69
N GLY A 143 -1.65 -15.92 -8.03
CA GLY A 143 -2.53 -17.08 -7.92
C GLY A 143 -3.84 -16.74 -7.20
N PHE A 144 -3.75 -16.02 -6.08
CA PHE A 144 -4.92 -15.57 -5.32
C PHE A 144 -5.84 -14.67 -6.17
N CYS A 145 -5.28 -13.65 -6.81
CA CYS A 145 -6.08 -12.72 -7.64
C CYS A 145 -6.70 -13.40 -8.86
N ASN A 146 -6.04 -14.40 -9.44
CA ASN A 146 -6.57 -15.14 -10.58
C ASN A 146 -7.77 -16.01 -10.25
N THR A 147 -8.06 -16.28 -8.98
CA THR A 147 -9.31 -17.00 -8.60
C THR A 147 -10.55 -16.18 -8.93
N HIS A 148 -10.46 -14.83 -8.74
CA HIS A 148 -11.55 -13.90 -9.01
C HIS A 148 -10.99 -12.59 -9.57
N PRO A 149 -10.57 -12.54 -10.84
CA PRO A 149 -9.90 -11.40 -11.45
C PRO A 149 -10.82 -10.17 -11.61
N ASP A 150 -12.11 -10.34 -11.45
CA ASP A 150 -13.12 -9.29 -11.37
C ASP A 150 -13.29 -8.71 -9.95
N ARG A 151 -12.72 -9.37 -8.92
CA ARG A 151 -12.79 -8.93 -7.52
C ARG A 151 -11.46 -8.44 -6.97
N PHE A 152 -10.32 -8.93 -7.48
CA PHE A 152 -9.00 -8.71 -6.93
C PHE A 152 -8.02 -8.14 -7.96
N ALA A 153 -7.32 -7.07 -7.60
CA ALA A 153 -6.22 -6.49 -8.36
C ALA A 153 -4.95 -6.49 -7.49
N GLY A 154 -4.04 -7.44 -7.68
CA GLY A 154 -2.81 -7.53 -6.90
C GLY A 154 -1.75 -6.54 -7.36
N LEU A 155 -0.98 -6.00 -6.41
CA LEU A 155 0.22 -5.20 -6.63
C LEU A 155 1.46 -6.04 -6.33
N ALA A 156 2.33 -6.23 -7.31
CA ALA A 156 3.57 -6.97 -7.10
C ALA A 156 4.59 -6.13 -6.33
N CYS A 157 5.16 -6.69 -5.29
CA CYS A 157 6.23 -6.07 -4.51
C CYS A 157 7.56 -6.17 -5.26
N ILE A 158 8.24 -5.04 -5.45
CA ILE A 158 9.49 -4.94 -6.24
C ILE A 158 10.68 -4.72 -5.29
N PRO A 159 11.82 -5.39 -5.52
CA PRO A 159 13.07 -5.12 -4.82
C PRO A 159 13.45 -3.63 -4.85
N ASN A 160 14.02 -3.11 -3.76
CA ASN A 160 14.36 -1.70 -3.62
C ASN A 160 15.83 -1.43 -3.25
N HIS A 161 16.68 -2.44 -3.38
CA HIS A 161 18.10 -2.40 -3.03
C HIS A 161 19.01 -2.92 -4.16
N ASP A 162 18.45 -3.52 -5.21
CA ASP A 162 19.15 -4.10 -6.35
C ASP A 162 18.35 -3.80 -7.63
N ILE A 163 18.94 -3.02 -8.53
CA ILE A 163 18.28 -2.57 -9.76
C ILE A 163 18.03 -3.75 -10.72
N ASP A 164 18.98 -4.66 -10.86
CA ASP A 164 18.85 -5.79 -11.78
C ASP A 164 17.75 -6.75 -11.30
N ALA A 165 17.71 -7.02 -10.00
CA ALA A 165 16.64 -7.79 -9.40
C ALA A 165 15.28 -7.09 -9.55
N ALA A 166 15.21 -5.76 -9.36
CA ALA A 166 14.00 -4.98 -9.54
C ALA A 166 13.47 -5.04 -10.96
N VAL A 167 14.33 -4.75 -11.95
CA VAL A 167 13.97 -4.80 -13.38
C VAL A 167 13.53 -6.20 -13.79
N GLY A 168 14.30 -7.23 -13.38
CA GLY A 168 13.97 -8.63 -13.67
C GLY A 168 12.60 -9.04 -13.10
N GLU A 169 12.27 -8.62 -11.89
CA GLU A 169 10.98 -8.92 -11.27
C GLU A 169 9.83 -8.16 -11.96
N ILE A 170 10.00 -6.87 -12.29
CA ILE A 170 9.01 -6.08 -13.05
C ILE A 170 8.68 -6.79 -14.37
N GLU A 171 9.69 -7.16 -15.13
CA GLU A 171 9.49 -7.86 -16.41
C GLU A 171 8.82 -9.22 -16.22
N ARG A 172 9.20 -9.96 -15.17
CA ARG A 172 8.64 -11.28 -14.86
C ARG A 172 7.14 -11.18 -14.56
N VAL A 173 6.73 -10.27 -13.67
CA VAL A 173 5.32 -10.12 -13.28
C VAL A 173 4.47 -9.55 -14.42
N ALA A 174 5.03 -8.64 -15.23
CA ALA A 174 4.35 -8.09 -16.40
C ALA A 174 4.07 -9.17 -17.47
N ARG A 175 5.04 -10.06 -17.75
CA ARG A 175 4.84 -11.17 -18.68
C ARG A 175 3.75 -12.14 -18.24
N ARG A 176 3.56 -12.36 -16.93
CA ARG A 176 2.49 -13.23 -16.41
C ARG A 176 1.11 -12.59 -16.51
N GLY A 177 1.03 -11.26 -16.52
CA GLY A 177 -0.22 -10.52 -16.68
C GLY A 177 -1.24 -10.69 -15.55
N ALA A 178 -0.82 -11.27 -14.41
CA ALA A 178 -1.70 -11.61 -13.29
C ALA A 178 -1.80 -10.51 -12.22
N VAL A 179 -0.91 -9.50 -12.28
CA VAL A 179 -0.92 -8.33 -11.39
C VAL A 179 -1.35 -7.08 -12.14
N ARG A 180 -1.88 -6.10 -11.43
CA ARG A 180 -2.41 -4.87 -12.01
C ARG A 180 -1.68 -3.61 -11.60
N GLY A 181 -0.55 -3.76 -10.91
CA GLY A 181 0.35 -2.71 -10.52
C GLY A 181 1.59 -3.28 -9.87
N VAL A 182 2.54 -2.40 -9.57
CA VAL A 182 3.77 -2.72 -8.83
C VAL A 182 3.91 -1.79 -7.65
N GLU A 183 4.49 -2.28 -6.55
CA GLU A 183 4.73 -1.54 -5.32
C GLU A 183 6.20 -1.55 -4.96
N ILE A 184 6.76 -0.38 -4.62
CA ILE A 184 8.08 -0.24 -4.04
C ILE A 184 7.94 0.23 -2.60
N SER A 185 8.25 -0.64 -1.65
CA SER A 185 8.28 -0.29 -0.24
C SER A 185 9.48 0.60 0.08
N ARG A 186 9.26 1.68 0.84
CA ARG A 186 10.32 2.61 1.22
C ARG A 186 11.19 2.03 2.34
N ARG A 187 12.50 2.25 2.23
CA ARG A 187 13.49 1.95 3.29
C ARG A 187 14.28 3.22 3.61
N HIS A 188 14.76 3.32 4.85
CA HIS A 188 15.57 4.48 5.28
C HIS A 188 16.97 4.53 4.64
N ASP A 189 17.47 3.38 4.21
CA ASP A 189 18.81 3.15 3.63
C ASP A 189 18.79 3.00 2.10
N MET A 190 17.62 3.10 1.46
CA MET A 190 17.53 3.04 -0.01
C MET A 190 17.99 4.35 -0.65
N ALA A 191 18.41 4.28 -1.92
CA ALA A 191 18.67 5.46 -2.75
C ALA A 191 17.44 6.39 -2.75
N ARG A 192 17.68 7.71 -2.73
CA ARG A 192 16.58 8.67 -2.80
C ARG A 192 15.82 8.55 -4.11
N LEU A 193 14.49 8.75 -4.10
CA LEU A 193 13.67 8.57 -5.30
C LEU A 193 14.01 9.54 -6.44
N TRP A 194 14.68 10.65 -6.14
CA TRP A 194 15.21 11.58 -7.14
C TRP A 194 16.60 11.19 -7.68
N ASP A 195 17.22 10.12 -7.16
CA ASP A 195 18.53 9.65 -7.62
C ASP A 195 18.41 8.98 -8.99
N PRO A 196 19.26 9.32 -9.97
CA PRO A 196 19.30 8.66 -11.28
C PRO A 196 19.54 7.14 -11.23
N TRP A 197 19.99 6.60 -10.11
CA TRP A 197 20.12 5.16 -9.87
C TRP A 197 18.82 4.40 -10.17
N TRP A 198 17.66 5.04 -9.96
CA TRP A 198 16.34 4.44 -10.20
C TRP A 198 15.90 4.43 -11.67
N GLU A 199 16.58 5.12 -12.58
CA GLU A 199 16.11 5.30 -13.96
C GLU A 199 15.81 4.00 -14.71
N PRO A 200 16.60 2.91 -14.57
CA PRO A 200 16.25 1.63 -15.20
C PRO A 200 14.94 1.05 -14.71
N VAL A 201 14.62 1.23 -13.41
CA VAL A 201 13.37 0.77 -12.80
C VAL A 201 12.19 1.58 -13.34
N TRP A 202 12.33 2.91 -13.41
CA TRP A 202 11.27 3.77 -13.95
C TRP A 202 10.98 3.45 -15.42
N SER A 203 12.01 3.23 -16.21
CA SER A 203 11.91 2.81 -17.61
C SER A 203 11.20 1.46 -17.75
N ALA A 204 11.58 0.48 -16.94
CA ALA A 204 10.98 -0.84 -16.96
C ALA A 204 9.49 -0.79 -16.61
N ILE A 205 9.12 -0.07 -15.54
CA ILE A 205 7.70 0.06 -15.13
C ILE A 205 6.91 0.78 -16.23
N ALA A 206 7.42 1.91 -16.76
CA ALA A 206 6.75 2.68 -17.81
C ALA A 206 6.49 1.83 -19.07
N ALA A 207 7.41 0.93 -19.43
CA ALA A 207 7.26 0.02 -20.56
C ALA A 207 6.13 -1.02 -20.38
N THR A 208 5.81 -1.38 -19.14
CA THR A 208 4.73 -2.36 -18.84
C THR A 208 3.33 -1.73 -18.87
N GLY A 209 3.23 -0.42 -18.66
CA GLY A 209 1.98 0.30 -18.43
C GLY A 209 1.28 -0.07 -17.11
N LEU A 210 1.97 -0.74 -16.17
CA LEU A 210 1.51 -0.96 -14.81
C LEU A 210 1.70 0.31 -13.97
N PRO A 211 0.76 0.72 -13.12
CA PRO A 211 0.96 1.82 -12.19
C PRO A 211 1.96 1.45 -11.09
N LEU A 212 2.80 2.42 -10.72
CA LEU A 212 3.77 2.34 -9.64
C LEU A 212 3.13 2.85 -8.35
N HIS A 213 3.27 2.08 -7.28
CA HIS A 213 2.71 2.42 -5.97
C HIS A 213 3.80 2.64 -4.94
N PHE A 214 3.56 3.63 -4.09
CA PHE A 214 4.26 3.84 -2.83
C PHE A 214 3.23 3.89 -1.71
N HIS A 215 3.56 3.32 -0.57
CA HIS A 215 2.67 3.29 0.58
C HIS A 215 3.29 3.97 1.80
N THR A 216 2.46 4.41 2.75
CA THR A 216 2.88 5.16 3.95
C THR A 216 3.86 4.44 4.86
N ILE A 217 3.99 3.12 4.73
CA ILE A 217 4.90 2.32 5.56
C ILE A 217 6.31 2.36 4.99
N GLY A 218 7.29 2.54 5.88
CA GLY A 218 8.71 2.53 5.56
C GLY A 218 9.34 3.93 5.45
N GLY A 219 10.62 3.98 5.16
CA GLY A 219 11.38 5.18 4.82
C GLY A 219 11.88 6.06 5.98
N GLY A 220 11.43 5.87 7.20
CA GLY A 220 11.89 6.63 8.36
C GLY A 220 12.69 5.80 9.36
N ASN A 221 13.76 6.39 9.92
CA ASN A 221 14.41 5.83 11.10
C ASN A 221 13.49 6.04 12.30
N ARG A 222 12.87 4.98 12.80
CA ARG A 222 11.95 5.06 13.94
C ARG A 222 12.74 5.06 15.25
N PRO A 223 12.53 6.04 16.15
CA PRO A 223 13.19 6.04 17.44
C PRO A 223 12.77 4.82 18.26
N ASP A 224 13.70 4.29 19.05
CA ASP A 224 13.42 3.24 20.02
C ASP A 224 12.62 3.81 21.20
N LEU A 225 11.30 3.67 21.11
CA LEU A 225 10.39 4.20 22.14
C LEU A 225 10.46 3.42 23.46
N SER A 226 11.07 2.22 23.50
CA SER A 226 11.18 1.41 24.72
C SER A 226 12.05 2.05 25.79
N LYS A 227 12.94 2.95 25.38
CA LYS A 227 13.86 3.68 26.28
C LYS A 227 13.25 4.95 26.87
N LEU A 228 12.03 5.31 26.47
CA LEU A 228 11.36 6.53 26.91
C LEU A 228 10.42 6.27 28.10
N ALA A 229 10.20 7.30 28.92
CA ALA A 229 9.13 7.24 29.92
C ALA A 229 7.76 7.02 29.23
N PRO A 230 6.82 6.28 29.86
CA PRO A 230 5.57 5.85 29.21
C PRO A 230 4.76 6.99 28.54
N LYS A 231 4.62 8.15 29.21
CA LYS A 231 3.92 9.31 28.65
C LYS A 231 4.65 9.90 27.45
N THR A 232 5.99 9.95 27.50
CA THR A 232 6.82 10.44 26.38
C THR A 232 6.76 9.50 25.19
N ALA A 233 6.81 8.18 25.42
CA ALA A 233 6.64 7.17 24.38
C ALA A 233 5.28 7.27 23.72
N LEU A 234 4.21 7.49 24.52
CA LEU A 234 2.85 7.67 24.00
C LEU A 234 2.73 8.94 23.15
N ALA A 235 3.30 10.06 23.60
CA ALA A 235 3.31 11.32 22.84
C ALA A 235 4.09 11.17 21.51
N ALA A 236 5.27 10.57 21.54
CA ALA A 236 6.07 10.31 20.34
C ALA A 236 5.32 9.38 19.35
N ARG A 237 4.63 8.36 19.86
CA ARG A 237 3.79 7.48 19.04
C ARG A 237 2.61 8.23 18.41
N ALA A 238 1.92 9.07 19.19
CA ALA A 238 0.79 9.86 18.69
C ALA A 238 1.24 10.83 17.58
N ALA A 239 2.35 11.54 17.78
CA ALA A 239 2.93 12.41 16.77
C ALA A 239 3.33 11.63 15.50
N GLY A 240 3.99 10.46 15.67
CA GLY A 240 4.39 9.61 14.56
C GLY A 240 3.21 9.09 13.74
N ILE A 241 2.14 8.63 14.41
CA ILE A 241 0.92 8.15 13.72
C ILE A 241 0.21 9.30 13.00
N THR A 242 0.15 10.49 13.62
CA THR A 242 -0.47 11.66 12.97
C THR A 242 0.29 12.09 11.71
N ASN A 243 1.62 11.98 11.73
CA ASN A 243 2.46 12.43 10.63
C ASN A 243 2.68 11.39 9.52
N PHE A 244 2.35 10.11 9.74
CA PHE A 244 2.85 9.06 8.84
C PHE A 244 2.27 9.14 7.43
N GLN A 245 1.04 9.60 7.26
CA GLN A 245 0.45 9.83 5.94
C GLN A 245 1.14 11.00 5.20
N MET A 246 1.52 12.05 5.92
CA MET A 246 2.15 13.23 5.34
C MET A 246 3.57 12.97 4.81
N VAL A 247 4.24 11.90 5.23
CA VAL A 247 5.56 11.53 4.69
C VAL A 247 5.50 11.15 3.20
N MET A 248 4.32 10.90 2.67
CA MET A 248 4.10 10.65 1.24
C MET A 248 4.29 11.91 0.39
N SER A 249 4.31 13.10 1.00
CA SER A 249 4.71 14.32 0.31
C SER A 249 6.14 14.24 -0.25
N ASP A 250 7.06 13.61 0.49
CA ASP A 250 8.45 13.39 0.03
C ASP A 250 8.51 12.54 -1.26
N VAL A 251 7.63 11.54 -1.38
CA VAL A 251 7.50 10.74 -2.60
C VAL A 251 7.02 11.62 -3.76
N LEU A 252 5.94 12.36 -3.55
CA LEU A 252 5.36 13.22 -4.59
C LEU A 252 6.35 14.28 -5.08
N LEU A 253 7.02 14.97 -4.14
CA LEU A 253 8.06 15.96 -4.43
C LEU A 253 9.21 15.35 -5.23
N SER A 254 9.71 14.18 -4.79
CA SER A 254 10.81 13.49 -5.44
C SER A 254 10.47 13.05 -6.86
N MET A 255 9.30 12.43 -7.06
CA MET A 255 8.87 11.91 -8.37
C MET A 255 8.64 13.03 -9.40
N ILE A 256 8.16 14.20 -8.96
CA ILE A 256 7.92 15.31 -9.88
C ILE A 256 9.22 16.08 -10.14
N PHE A 257 9.92 16.56 -9.10
CA PHE A 257 11.08 17.42 -9.28
C PHE A 257 12.31 16.71 -9.88
N SER A 258 12.41 15.38 -9.75
CA SER A 258 13.45 14.62 -10.46
C SER A 258 13.26 14.58 -11.98
N GLY A 259 12.13 15.07 -12.50
CA GLY A 259 11.79 15.04 -13.92
C GLY A 259 11.41 13.64 -14.45
N VAL A 260 11.30 12.63 -13.59
CA VAL A 260 10.96 11.27 -14.04
C VAL A 260 9.59 11.22 -14.73
N LEU A 261 8.61 12.00 -14.25
CA LEU A 261 7.28 12.07 -14.89
C LEU A 261 7.30 12.80 -16.22
N GLU A 262 8.28 13.67 -16.48
CA GLU A 262 8.48 14.27 -17.81
C GLU A 262 9.13 13.27 -18.75
N ARG A 263 10.18 12.55 -18.31
CA ARG A 263 10.86 11.52 -19.12
C ARG A 263 9.98 10.32 -19.45
N HIS A 264 9.06 9.97 -18.52
CA HIS A 264 8.15 8.82 -18.65
C HIS A 264 6.67 9.25 -18.61
N PRO A 265 6.12 9.86 -19.66
CA PRO A 265 4.77 10.42 -19.65
C PRO A 265 3.65 9.37 -19.53
N THR A 266 3.95 8.09 -19.74
CA THR A 266 3.01 6.98 -19.55
C THR A 266 3.01 6.42 -18.13
N LEU A 267 4.06 6.67 -17.34
CA LEU A 267 4.19 6.19 -15.97
C LEU A 267 3.09 6.79 -15.09
N LYS A 268 2.33 5.96 -14.40
CA LYS A 268 1.34 6.37 -13.40
C LYS A 268 1.89 6.10 -12.01
N VAL A 269 1.75 7.06 -11.10
CA VAL A 269 2.22 6.96 -9.71
C VAL A 269 1.04 7.08 -8.77
N VAL A 270 0.94 6.15 -7.84
CA VAL A 270 -0.09 6.12 -6.79
C VAL A 270 0.58 6.23 -5.43
N ILE A 271 0.15 7.20 -4.63
CA ILE A 271 0.52 7.31 -3.22
C ILE A 271 -0.59 6.71 -2.37
N GLY A 272 -0.30 5.54 -1.79
CA GLY A 272 -1.25 4.74 -1.00
C GLY A 272 -1.37 5.23 0.43
N GLU A 273 -2.58 5.12 0.99
CA GLU A 273 -2.93 5.49 2.38
C GLU A 273 -2.41 6.89 2.78
N ALA A 274 -2.41 7.82 1.82
CA ALA A 274 -1.68 9.07 1.99
C ALA A 274 -2.49 10.17 2.68
N GLY A 275 -3.82 10.02 2.80
CA GLY A 275 -4.68 11.15 2.99
C GLY A 275 -4.60 12.11 1.79
N ILE A 276 -5.50 13.06 1.67
CA ILE A 276 -5.54 13.94 0.48
C ILE A 276 -5.58 15.43 0.82
N GLY A 277 -5.90 15.79 2.05
CA GLY A 277 -6.09 17.20 2.46
C GLY A 277 -4.83 18.06 2.40
N TRP A 278 -3.65 17.48 2.45
CA TRP A 278 -2.36 18.17 2.35
C TRP A 278 -1.93 18.44 0.89
N ILE A 279 -2.48 17.71 -0.09
CA ILE A 279 -2.03 17.72 -1.48
C ILE A 279 -2.17 19.10 -2.12
N PRO A 280 -3.28 19.84 -2.02
CA PRO A 280 -3.41 21.16 -2.65
C PRO A 280 -2.36 22.15 -2.18
N TYR A 281 -2.05 22.16 -0.88
CA TYR A 281 -1.00 23.01 -0.34
C TYR A 281 0.37 22.69 -0.94
N VAL A 282 0.73 21.40 -1.00
CA VAL A 282 2.02 20.96 -1.55
C VAL A 282 2.12 21.28 -3.05
N LEU A 283 1.08 21.04 -3.84
CA LEU A 283 1.08 21.35 -5.27
C LEU A 283 1.24 22.85 -5.52
N ASN A 284 0.50 23.69 -4.78
CA ASN A 284 0.64 25.14 -4.87
C ASN A 284 2.06 25.59 -4.49
N ARG A 285 2.62 25.01 -3.44
CA ARG A 285 3.99 25.30 -3.00
C ARG A 285 5.02 24.90 -4.06
N MET A 286 4.87 23.71 -4.66
CA MET A 286 5.74 23.24 -5.73
C MET A 286 5.73 24.17 -6.95
N ASP A 287 4.55 24.61 -7.38
CA ASP A 287 4.41 25.51 -8.52
C ASP A 287 5.09 26.86 -8.25
N ALA A 288 4.91 27.40 -7.03
CA ALA A 288 5.54 28.67 -6.63
C ALA A 288 7.07 28.57 -6.61
N GLU A 289 7.63 27.53 -5.99
CA GLU A 289 9.08 27.33 -5.93
C GLU A 289 9.69 27.05 -7.32
N TRP A 290 9.00 26.28 -8.16
CA TRP A 290 9.44 26.03 -9.52
C TRP A 290 9.45 27.33 -10.36
N GLU A 291 8.43 28.18 -10.22
CA GLU A 291 8.34 29.44 -10.93
C GLU A 291 9.44 30.41 -10.50
N ASP A 292 9.74 30.45 -9.19
CA ASP A 292 10.67 31.41 -8.61
C ASP A 292 12.14 31.05 -8.84
N GLN A 293 12.52 29.76 -8.66
CA GLN A 293 13.94 29.41 -8.58
C GLN A 293 14.36 28.07 -9.20
N PHE A 294 13.41 27.23 -9.69
CA PHE A 294 13.75 25.87 -10.17
C PHE A 294 13.36 25.61 -11.63
N LYS A 295 13.32 26.64 -12.46
CA LYS A 295 13.07 26.51 -13.92
C LYS A 295 14.13 25.69 -14.65
N GLU A 296 15.33 25.57 -14.09
CA GLU A 296 16.43 24.78 -14.67
C GLU A 296 16.22 23.27 -14.60
N LEU A 297 15.15 22.79 -13.91
CA LEU A 297 14.82 21.38 -13.80
C LEU A 297 14.26 20.73 -15.07
N ASP A 298 14.25 21.42 -16.20
CA ASP A 298 13.74 20.95 -17.51
C ASP A 298 12.30 20.40 -17.49
N LEU A 299 11.49 20.80 -16.50
CA LEU A 299 10.07 20.49 -16.47
C LEU A 299 9.34 21.33 -17.52
N LYS A 300 8.53 20.70 -18.36
CA LYS A 300 7.82 21.38 -19.48
C LYS A 300 6.52 22.05 -19.04
N MET A 301 6.06 21.78 -17.83
CA MET A 301 4.84 22.33 -17.27
C MET A 301 4.98 22.46 -15.75
N PRO A 302 4.13 23.26 -15.07
CA PRO A 302 4.13 23.36 -13.62
C PRO A 302 3.98 22.00 -12.93
N PRO A 303 4.61 21.79 -11.76
CA PRO A 303 4.52 20.57 -10.97
C PRO A 303 3.10 20.02 -10.77
N SER A 304 2.12 20.92 -10.50
CA SER A 304 0.72 20.52 -10.33
C SER A 304 0.11 19.88 -11.57
N GLN A 305 0.60 20.18 -12.76
CA GLN A 305 0.12 19.55 -13.99
C GLN A 305 0.63 18.11 -14.16
N TYR A 306 1.81 17.76 -13.62
CA TYR A 306 2.27 16.38 -13.56
C TYR A 306 1.39 15.57 -12.61
N TRP A 307 1.01 16.14 -11.47
CA TRP A 307 0.02 15.53 -10.59
C TRP A 307 -1.27 15.20 -11.37
N ARG A 308 -1.85 16.19 -12.02
CA ARG A 308 -3.09 16.01 -12.79
C ARG A 308 -2.98 14.96 -13.90
N ARG A 309 -1.83 14.85 -14.54
CA ARG A 309 -1.58 13.94 -15.68
C ARG A 309 -1.33 12.50 -15.26
N GLN A 310 -0.60 12.25 -14.16
CA GLN A 310 0.03 10.95 -13.91
C GLN A 310 -0.09 10.44 -12.47
N CYS A 311 -0.47 11.27 -11.51
CA CYS A 311 -0.45 10.89 -10.10
C CYS A 311 -1.85 10.64 -9.55
N TYR A 312 -1.91 9.77 -8.55
CA TYR A 312 -3.13 9.43 -7.84
C TYR A 312 -2.82 9.31 -6.34
N ALA A 313 -3.84 9.49 -5.50
CA ALA A 313 -3.75 9.19 -4.06
C ALA A 313 -4.93 8.32 -3.61
N THR A 314 -4.67 7.40 -2.68
CA THR A 314 -5.72 6.70 -1.94
C THR A 314 -5.89 7.29 -0.54
N TYR A 315 -7.10 7.22 -0.02
CA TYR A 315 -7.44 7.61 1.34
C TYR A 315 -8.62 6.79 1.84
N GLN A 316 -8.66 6.51 3.15
CA GLN A 316 -9.78 5.82 3.80
C GLN A 316 -10.74 6.80 4.50
N THR A 317 -10.22 7.83 5.14
CA THR A 317 -11.00 8.90 5.79
C THR A 317 -10.18 10.19 5.80
N ASP A 318 -10.72 11.26 5.22
CA ASP A 318 -10.13 12.60 5.23
C ASP A 318 -11.22 13.66 5.01
N PRO A 319 -11.95 14.06 6.07
CA PRO A 319 -13.04 15.03 5.97
C PRO A 319 -12.61 16.43 5.49
N ILE A 320 -11.32 16.75 5.56
CA ILE A 320 -10.79 18.00 5.03
C ILE A 320 -10.49 17.84 3.54
N GLY A 321 -9.79 16.76 3.18
CA GLY A 321 -9.44 16.48 1.80
C GLY A 321 -10.64 16.34 0.87
N THR A 322 -11.72 15.72 1.34
CA THR A 322 -12.95 15.58 0.55
C THR A 322 -13.64 16.91 0.22
N LYS A 323 -13.41 17.98 1.00
CA LYS A 323 -13.86 19.34 0.70
C LYS A 323 -12.98 20.05 -0.34
N LEU A 324 -11.77 19.55 -0.54
CA LEU A 324 -10.76 20.13 -1.43
C LEU A 324 -10.60 19.34 -2.74
N VAL A 325 -11.57 18.47 -3.06
CA VAL A 325 -11.50 17.57 -4.24
C VAL A 325 -11.33 18.37 -5.54
N ASP A 326 -11.90 19.57 -5.66
CA ASP A 326 -11.74 20.41 -6.84
C ASP A 326 -10.30 20.94 -7.01
N ASP A 327 -9.65 21.26 -5.90
CA ASP A 327 -8.25 21.70 -5.89
C ASP A 327 -7.30 20.51 -6.12
N ILE A 328 -7.61 19.33 -5.57
CA ILE A 328 -6.82 18.10 -5.74
C ILE A 328 -6.98 17.56 -7.17
N GLY A 329 -8.20 17.49 -7.68
CA GLY A 329 -8.59 16.82 -8.93
C GLY A 329 -9.39 15.56 -8.68
N GLU A 330 -10.66 15.58 -9.08
CA GLU A 330 -11.57 14.44 -8.91
C GLU A 330 -11.13 13.17 -9.63
N ASP A 331 -10.31 13.31 -10.69
CA ASP A 331 -9.75 12.18 -11.47
C ASP A 331 -8.47 11.59 -10.85
N ASN A 332 -7.92 12.22 -9.80
CA ASN A 332 -6.66 11.87 -9.17
C ASN A 332 -6.83 11.25 -7.76
N VAL A 333 -8.06 11.11 -7.31
CA VAL A 333 -8.40 10.62 -5.96
C VAL A 333 -9.13 9.29 -6.07
N MET A 334 -8.76 8.33 -5.24
CA MET A 334 -9.43 7.04 -5.12
C MET A 334 -9.72 6.76 -3.65
N TRP A 335 -10.97 6.42 -3.36
CA TRP A 335 -11.39 6.00 -2.04
C TRP A 335 -10.91 4.56 -1.75
N ALA A 336 -10.71 4.23 -0.46
CA ALA A 336 -10.28 2.92 -0.01
C ALA A 336 -10.82 2.56 1.37
N SER A 337 -10.92 1.27 1.67
CA SER A 337 -11.31 0.76 3.00
C SER A 337 -10.12 0.54 3.92
N ASP A 338 -8.94 0.33 3.36
CA ASP A 338 -7.72 -0.06 4.04
C ASP A 338 -7.88 -1.38 4.86
N PHE A 339 -8.74 -2.27 4.37
CA PHE A 339 -8.99 -3.56 5.04
C PHE A 339 -7.81 -4.52 4.88
N PRO A 340 -7.33 -5.17 5.95
CA PRO A 340 -7.83 -5.24 7.33
C PRO A 340 -6.97 -4.47 8.35
N HIS A 341 -6.47 -3.29 8.00
CA HIS A 341 -5.63 -2.51 8.91
C HIS A 341 -6.43 -1.86 10.05
N PRO A 342 -5.78 -1.58 11.21
CA PRO A 342 -6.45 -1.05 12.40
C PRO A 342 -6.91 0.40 12.27
N ASP A 343 -6.44 1.13 11.27
CA ASP A 343 -6.86 2.48 10.87
C ASP A 343 -7.77 2.47 9.64
N GLY A 344 -8.07 1.29 9.09
CA GLY A 344 -9.09 1.08 8.09
C GLY A 344 -10.51 1.34 8.60
N ILE A 345 -11.47 1.40 7.70
CA ILE A 345 -12.87 1.75 8.00
C ILE A 345 -13.84 0.58 7.85
N TRP A 346 -13.37 -0.58 7.39
CA TRP A 346 -14.17 -1.80 7.37
C TRP A 346 -14.69 -2.15 8.77
N PRO A 347 -15.94 -2.57 8.97
CA PRO A 347 -16.97 -2.93 7.99
C PRO A 347 -17.99 -1.80 7.74
N ASP A 348 -17.62 -0.56 7.92
CA ASP A 348 -18.53 0.60 7.91
C ASP A 348 -18.33 1.49 6.66
N SER A 349 -17.79 0.96 5.56
CA SER A 349 -17.41 1.73 4.35
C SER A 349 -18.53 2.58 3.78
N GLN A 350 -19.76 2.05 3.71
CA GLN A 350 -20.90 2.78 3.16
C GLN A 350 -21.26 4.01 4.00
N GLU A 351 -21.14 3.90 5.33
CA GLU A 351 -21.37 5.04 6.24
C GLU A 351 -20.30 6.12 6.02
N TYR A 352 -19.03 5.73 5.94
CA TYR A 352 -17.92 6.67 5.70
C TYR A 352 -18.03 7.36 4.35
N ILE A 353 -18.33 6.63 3.28
CA ILE A 353 -18.55 7.19 1.94
C ILE A 353 -19.70 8.21 1.98
N GLN A 354 -20.83 7.87 2.58
CA GLN A 354 -21.96 8.79 2.66
C GLN A 354 -21.64 10.02 3.50
N ARG A 355 -20.97 9.85 4.64
CA ARG A 355 -20.61 10.95 5.54
C ARG A 355 -19.62 11.92 4.89
N GLU A 356 -18.62 11.42 4.19
CA GLU A 356 -17.51 12.23 3.68
C GLU A 356 -17.72 12.71 2.25
N LEU A 357 -18.41 11.94 1.42
CA LEU A 357 -18.61 12.23 0.00
C LEU A 357 -20.07 12.53 -0.37
N GLY A 358 -21.02 12.37 0.57
CA GLY A 358 -22.43 12.59 0.32
C GLY A 358 -22.81 14.02 -0.09
N HIS A 359 -21.93 15.00 0.19
CA HIS A 359 -22.10 16.39 -0.22
C HIS A 359 -21.70 16.65 -1.68
N LEU A 360 -20.96 15.74 -2.32
CA LEU A 360 -20.52 15.87 -3.70
C LEU A 360 -21.62 15.44 -4.69
N PRO A 361 -21.63 16.03 -5.89
CA PRO A 361 -22.45 15.53 -7.00
C PRO A 361 -22.18 14.05 -7.26
N GLU A 362 -23.22 13.29 -7.60
CA GLU A 362 -23.15 11.84 -7.79
C GLU A 362 -22.04 11.42 -8.77
N ALA A 363 -21.92 12.11 -9.91
CA ALA A 363 -20.90 11.79 -10.90
C ALA A 363 -19.48 11.95 -10.35
N LYS A 364 -19.22 12.99 -9.54
CA LYS A 364 -17.92 13.21 -8.90
C LYS A 364 -17.64 12.16 -7.82
N ARG A 365 -18.63 11.88 -6.97
CA ARG A 365 -18.54 10.84 -5.95
C ARG A 365 -18.24 9.49 -6.60
N ARG A 366 -18.93 9.13 -7.68
CA ARG A 366 -18.74 7.88 -8.40
C ARG A 366 -17.31 7.73 -8.96
N LYS A 367 -16.73 8.79 -9.49
CA LYS A 367 -15.31 8.78 -9.91
C LYS A 367 -14.39 8.35 -8.77
N ILE A 368 -14.56 8.98 -7.59
CA ILE A 368 -13.69 8.77 -6.43
C ILE A 368 -13.84 7.35 -5.85
N VAL A 369 -15.07 6.85 -5.74
CA VAL A 369 -15.33 5.56 -5.09
C VAL A 369 -15.24 4.36 -6.04
N CYS A 370 -15.20 4.60 -7.36
CA CYS A 370 -15.25 3.50 -8.33
C CYS A 370 -14.45 3.76 -9.61
N ASP A 371 -14.84 4.78 -10.42
CA ASP A 371 -14.45 4.83 -11.82
C ASP A 371 -12.93 5.04 -12.01
N ASN A 372 -12.28 5.83 -11.15
CA ASN A 372 -10.84 6.05 -11.21
C ASN A 372 -10.07 4.75 -10.97
N ALA A 373 -10.44 3.99 -9.94
CA ALA A 373 -9.85 2.68 -9.66
C ALA A 373 -10.17 1.67 -10.76
N ALA A 374 -11.42 1.60 -11.22
CA ALA A 374 -11.82 0.73 -12.31
C ALA A 374 -10.98 0.95 -13.56
N LYS A 375 -10.77 2.22 -13.94
CA LYS A 375 -9.96 2.61 -15.10
C LYS A 375 -8.49 2.28 -14.91
N LEU A 376 -7.90 2.67 -13.77
CA LEU A 376 -6.47 2.51 -13.52
C LEU A 376 -6.06 1.04 -13.45
N TYR A 377 -6.85 0.23 -12.75
CA TYR A 377 -6.58 -1.19 -12.53
C TYR A 377 -7.31 -2.13 -13.50
N ARG A 378 -7.95 -1.55 -14.53
CA ARG A 378 -8.60 -2.32 -15.62
C ARG A 378 -9.67 -3.30 -15.11
N PHE A 379 -10.45 -2.89 -14.12
CA PHE A 379 -11.70 -3.58 -13.81
C PHE A 379 -12.72 -3.25 -14.91
N VAL A 380 -13.15 -4.26 -15.63
CA VAL A 380 -14.05 -4.08 -16.79
C VAL A 380 -15.49 -4.29 -16.34
N ASN A 381 -16.33 -3.27 -16.61
CA ASN A 381 -17.77 -3.37 -16.40
C ASN A 381 -18.44 -4.28 -17.44
#